data_c91db861c2289df8ddbe39f85df1b1d7
#
_entry.id   c91db861c2289df8ddbe39f85df1b1d7
#
_cell.length_a   1.000
_cell.length_b   1.000
_cell.length_c   1.000
_cell.angle_alpha   90.00
_cell.angle_beta   90.00
_cell.angle_gamma   90.00
#
_symmetry.space_group_name_H-M   'P 1'
#
loop_
_entity.id
_entity.type
_entity.pdbx_description
1 polymer ?
#
loop_
_entity_poly.entity_id
_entity_poly.type
_entity_poly.pdbx_seq_one_letter_code
_entity_poly.pdbx_strand_id
1 'polypeptide(L)'
;MGAPGVLADFVHSVTQATDTPDCSGIIAGMIADPSDYVTRALTPKTWNDFAQLVEANNGVWGGCWCIGFHPEGLPKGCTVARNRSLKQAHVENGTVHQILVYDGDECVGWCQYGSPSELPNIKNPGSYAKELVELPDWRIGCIFTGSRHRGKGVARAGVAEALEAIRAAGGGIVEAYPEQIEDRPSQRGAYLHTGPESLFADFGFVRDRKIAKWRWVMRREVSGD
;
A
#
# COMPACT_ATOMS: atom_id res chain seq x y z
N MET A 1 -32.95 -53.91 -65.94
CA MET A 1 -31.86 -54.49 -66.77
C MET A 1 -30.69 -53.53 -66.73
N GLY A 2 -29.52 -54.01 -66.32
CA GLY A 2 -28.21 -53.37 -66.62
C GLY A 2 -27.59 -52.49 -65.53
N ALA A 3 -26.91 -53.12 -64.61
CA ALA A 3 -25.67 -52.57 -64.06
C ALA A 3 -24.55 -52.91 -65.07
N PRO A 4 -23.27 -52.57 -64.96
CA PRO A 4 -22.50 -51.91 -63.85
C PRO A 4 -21.46 -50.89 -64.37
N GLY A 5 -20.65 -50.35 -63.51
CA GLY A 5 -19.42 -49.69 -63.90
C GLY A 5 -18.72 -48.95 -62.75
N VAL A 6 -17.82 -49.68 -62.12
CA VAL A 6 -16.82 -49.20 -61.13
C VAL A 6 -15.76 -48.37 -61.85
N LEU A 7 -15.31 -47.25 -61.26
CA LEU A 7 -13.88 -46.84 -61.25
C LEU A 7 -13.60 -45.82 -60.16
N ALA A 8 -12.69 -46.15 -59.34
CA ALA A 8 -12.06 -45.31 -58.31
C ALA A 8 -11.17 -44.28 -59.00
N ASP A 9 -11.03 -43.11 -58.33
CA ASP A 9 -9.70 -42.48 -58.24
C ASP A 9 -9.67 -41.28 -57.32
N PHE A 10 -8.77 -41.38 -56.40
CA PHE A 10 -7.89 -40.36 -55.80
C PHE A 10 -8.46 -39.02 -55.39
N VAL A 11 -8.78 -38.92 -54.08
CA VAL A 11 -8.96 -37.65 -53.39
C VAL A 11 -7.60 -37.19 -52.85
N HIS A 12 -7.04 -36.13 -53.39
CA HIS A 12 -5.97 -35.37 -52.76
C HIS A 12 -6.55 -34.50 -51.65
N SER A 13 -6.23 -34.84 -50.42
CA SER A 13 -6.49 -34.03 -49.25
C SER A 13 -5.54 -32.84 -49.22
N VAL A 14 -6.02 -31.64 -49.47
CA VAL A 14 -5.31 -30.40 -49.18
C VAL A 14 -5.80 -29.91 -47.83
N THR A 15 -5.03 -30.20 -46.80
CA THR A 15 -5.21 -29.58 -45.46
C THR A 15 -4.71 -28.13 -45.55
N GLN A 16 -5.61 -27.20 -45.62
CA GLN A 16 -5.30 -25.79 -45.35
C GLN A 16 -5.23 -25.58 -43.84
N ALA A 17 -3.99 -25.39 -43.35
CA ALA A 17 -3.75 -24.88 -42.02
C ALA A 17 -4.15 -23.40 -41.98
N THR A 18 -5.23 -23.08 -41.27
CA THR A 18 -5.57 -21.70 -40.93
C THR A 18 -4.73 -21.32 -39.71
N ASP A 19 -3.62 -20.62 -39.94
CA ASP A 19 -2.89 -19.91 -38.92
C ASP A 19 -3.76 -18.75 -38.43
N THR A 20 -4.42 -18.94 -37.32
CA THR A 20 -4.94 -17.83 -36.52
C THR A 20 -3.77 -17.25 -35.72
N PRO A 21 -3.48 -15.94 -35.83
CA PRO A 21 -2.46 -15.35 -34.98
C PRO A 21 -2.95 -15.40 -33.53
N ASP A 22 -2.16 -16.07 -32.71
CA ASP A 22 -2.29 -16.05 -31.24
C ASP A 22 -2.04 -14.63 -30.72
N CYS A 23 -3.13 -13.91 -30.43
CA CYS A 23 -3.12 -12.59 -29.80
C CYS A 23 -3.08 -12.69 -28.26
N SER A 24 -2.46 -13.69 -27.68
CA SER A 24 -2.25 -13.81 -26.23
C SER A 24 -0.99 -13.09 -25.71
N GLY A 25 -0.55 -12.05 -26.40
CA GLY A 25 0.48 -11.12 -25.94
C GLY A 25 -0.11 -9.92 -25.19
N ILE A 26 -1.03 -10.13 -24.25
CA ILE A 26 -1.32 -9.10 -23.25
C ILE A 26 -0.10 -9.05 -22.35
N ILE A 27 0.74 -8.02 -22.52
CA ILE A 27 1.76 -7.64 -21.57
C ILE A 27 1.00 -7.25 -20.29
N ALA A 28 0.76 -8.24 -19.43
CA ALA A 28 0.48 -7.99 -18.02
C ALA A 28 1.71 -7.22 -17.53
N GLY A 29 1.56 -5.93 -17.25
CA GLY A 29 2.60 -5.16 -16.63
C GLY A 29 3.05 -5.94 -15.41
N MET A 30 4.30 -6.41 -15.40
CA MET A 30 4.87 -7.14 -14.28
C MET A 30 4.75 -6.22 -13.07
N ILE A 31 3.78 -6.50 -12.20
CA ILE A 31 3.78 -5.95 -10.86
C ILE A 31 5.02 -6.57 -10.23
N ALA A 32 6.02 -5.76 -9.90
CA ALA A 32 7.23 -6.24 -9.23
C ALA A 32 6.81 -7.05 -8.00
N ASP A 33 7.42 -8.20 -7.80
CA ASP A 33 7.20 -9.01 -6.61
C ASP A 33 7.61 -8.17 -5.38
N PRO A 34 6.84 -8.16 -4.28
CA PRO A 34 7.27 -7.53 -3.02
C PRO A 34 8.66 -7.96 -2.57
N SER A 35 9.14 -9.14 -2.94
CA SER A 35 10.49 -9.65 -2.70
C SER A 35 11.60 -8.90 -3.45
N ASP A 36 11.28 -8.08 -4.46
CA ASP A 36 12.26 -7.30 -5.21
C ASP A 36 12.76 -6.07 -4.42
N TYR A 37 12.09 -5.71 -3.32
CA TYR A 37 12.44 -4.56 -2.48
C TYR A 37 13.11 -4.98 -1.18
N VAL A 38 14.10 -4.18 -0.75
CA VAL A 38 14.66 -4.29 0.60
C VAL A 38 13.86 -3.38 1.53
N THR A 39 13.52 -3.87 2.71
CA THR A 39 12.83 -3.09 3.73
C THR A 39 13.72 -2.89 4.95
N ARG A 40 13.61 -1.72 5.60
CA ARG A 40 14.34 -1.39 6.81
C ARG A 40 13.46 -0.55 7.74
N ALA A 41 13.59 -0.75 9.05
CA ALA A 41 12.95 0.14 10.01
C ALA A 41 13.52 1.55 9.95
N LEU A 42 12.68 2.57 10.16
CA LEU A 42 13.11 3.94 10.37
C LEU A 42 13.73 4.08 11.75
N THR A 43 15.02 4.35 11.79
CA THR A 43 15.85 4.49 12.99
C THR A 43 16.81 5.67 12.81
N PRO A 44 17.57 6.09 13.82
CA PRO A 44 18.62 7.10 13.64
C PRO A 44 19.62 6.75 12.51
N LYS A 45 19.85 5.45 12.24
CA LYS A 45 20.77 5.00 11.18
C LYS A 45 20.20 5.18 9.77
N THR A 46 18.88 5.12 9.61
CA THR A 46 18.16 5.24 8.33
C THR A 46 17.44 6.60 8.18
N TRP A 47 17.62 7.49 9.15
CA TRP A 47 17.01 8.83 9.14
C TRP A 47 17.33 9.64 7.89
N ASN A 48 18.59 9.62 7.44
CA ASN A 48 19.01 10.40 6.28
C ASN A 48 18.32 9.94 5.00
N ASP A 49 18.10 8.63 4.82
CA ASP A 49 17.42 8.07 3.66
C ASP A 49 15.96 8.52 3.62
N PHE A 50 15.28 8.47 4.77
CA PHE A 50 13.93 8.98 4.92
C PHE A 50 13.86 10.49 4.66
N ALA A 51 14.78 11.27 5.26
CA ALA A 51 14.81 12.72 5.11
C ALA A 51 15.02 13.13 3.63
N GLN A 52 15.95 12.48 2.93
CA GLN A 52 16.20 12.73 1.51
C GLN A 52 14.96 12.46 0.67
N LEU A 53 14.27 11.32 0.90
CA LEU A 53 13.03 11.00 0.20
C LEU A 53 11.94 12.06 0.46
N VAL A 54 11.76 12.50 1.70
CA VAL A 54 10.78 13.53 2.06
C VAL A 54 11.11 14.85 1.41
N GLU A 55 12.37 15.30 1.47
CA GLU A 55 12.85 16.57 0.90
C GLU A 55 12.75 16.58 -0.63
N ALA A 56 13.12 15.48 -1.30
CA ALA A 56 12.98 15.33 -2.75
C ALA A 56 11.51 15.39 -3.22
N ASN A 57 10.55 15.21 -2.31
CA ASN A 57 9.11 15.30 -2.56
C ASN A 57 8.46 16.51 -1.87
N ASN A 58 9.19 17.63 -1.73
CA ASN A 58 8.72 18.90 -1.15
C ASN A 58 8.13 18.76 0.27
N GLY A 59 8.75 17.94 1.10
CA GLY A 59 8.27 17.66 2.47
C GLY A 59 7.03 16.78 2.53
N VAL A 60 6.61 16.24 1.41
CA VAL A 60 5.39 15.43 1.21
C VAL A 60 4.11 16.13 1.72
N TRP A 61 3.07 16.19 0.91
CA TRP A 61 1.75 16.78 1.25
C TRP A 61 1.80 18.06 2.11
N GLY A 62 2.56 19.06 1.65
CA GLY A 62 2.65 20.34 2.35
C GLY A 62 3.60 20.34 3.56
N GLY A 63 4.57 19.46 3.58
CA GLY A 63 5.60 19.40 4.63
C GLY A 63 5.16 18.66 5.88
N CYS A 64 4.30 17.63 5.75
CA CYS A 64 3.78 16.89 6.90
C CYS A 64 4.81 16.01 7.61
N TRP A 65 5.91 15.61 6.95
CA TRP A 65 6.92 14.72 7.54
C TRP A 65 6.36 13.48 8.24
N CYS A 66 5.22 13.03 7.82
CA CYS A 66 4.46 11.92 8.41
C CYS A 66 4.12 12.10 9.91
N ILE A 67 3.97 13.37 10.38
CA ILE A 67 3.59 13.70 11.76
C ILE A 67 2.06 13.73 11.95
N GLY A 68 1.29 13.77 10.88
CA GLY A 68 -0.15 13.98 10.96
C GLY A 68 -0.92 12.98 11.82
N PHE A 69 -0.42 11.77 11.97
CA PHE A 69 -1.02 10.71 12.79
C PHE A 69 -0.51 10.70 14.25
N HIS A 70 0.67 11.29 14.52
CA HIS A 70 1.23 11.41 15.86
C HIS A 70 0.44 12.41 16.73
N PRO A 71 0.61 12.42 18.06
CA PRO A 71 -0.14 13.29 18.99
C PRO A 71 -0.07 14.78 18.64
N GLU A 72 1.06 15.25 18.17
CA GLU A 72 1.29 16.65 17.79
C GLU A 72 0.45 17.09 16.58
N GLY A 73 0.11 16.16 15.71
CA GLY A 73 -0.67 16.39 14.51
C GLY A 73 -0.13 17.51 13.61
N LEU A 74 -1.02 18.04 12.78
CA LEU A 74 -0.75 19.16 11.87
C LEU A 74 -1.67 20.35 12.21
N PRO A 75 -1.41 21.08 13.28
CA PRO A 75 -2.22 22.24 13.64
C PRO A 75 -2.10 23.34 12.58
N LYS A 76 -3.12 24.23 12.52
CA LYS A 76 -3.11 25.37 11.59
C LYS A 76 -1.84 26.21 11.80
N GLY A 77 -1.11 26.47 10.71
CA GLY A 77 0.12 27.26 10.74
C GLY A 77 1.37 26.50 11.16
N CYS A 78 1.33 25.17 11.32
CA CYS A 78 2.56 24.39 11.53
C CYS A 78 3.50 24.55 10.34
N THR A 79 4.82 24.57 10.64
CA THR A 79 5.86 24.73 9.63
C THR A 79 6.49 23.41 9.24
N VAL A 80 7.06 23.34 8.04
CA VAL A 80 7.86 22.18 7.56
C VAL A 80 8.99 21.87 8.54
N ALA A 81 9.72 22.91 9.01
CA ALA A 81 10.83 22.77 9.94
C ALA A 81 10.38 22.15 11.28
N ARG A 82 9.23 22.61 11.85
CA ARG A 82 8.66 22.01 13.05
C ARG A 82 8.37 20.52 12.83
N ASN A 83 7.71 20.18 11.75
CA ASN A 83 7.31 18.80 11.49
C ASN A 83 8.52 17.88 11.28
N ARG A 84 9.58 18.38 10.60
CA ARG A 84 10.86 17.69 10.46
C ARG A 84 11.51 17.42 11.82
N SER A 85 11.62 18.46 12.66
CA SER A 85 12.23 18.33 13.99
C SER A 85 11.47 17.37 14.89
N LEU A 86 10.13 17.40 14.87
CA LEU A 86 9.31 16.47 15.65
C LEU A 86 9.52 15.02 15.17
N LYS A 87 9.50 14.78 13.85
CA LYS A 87 9.73 13.44 13.32
C LYS A 87 11.11 12.93 13.68
N GLN A 88 12.13 13.78 13.58
CA GLN A 88 13.49 13.43 13.98
C GLN A 88 13.58 13.08 15.47
N ALA A 89 12.96 13.87 16.34
CA ALA A 89 12.91 13.60 17.77
C ALA A 89 12.22 12.26 18.09
N HIS A 90 11.12 11.93 17.42
CA HIS A 90 10.48 10.63 17.56
C HIS A 90 11.41 9.48 17.15
N VAL A 91 12.17 9.64 16.06
CA VAL A 91 13.15 8.65 15.60
C VAL A 91 14.28 8.48 16.61
N GLU A 92 14.84 9.57 17.11
CA GLU A 92 15.92 9.56 18.10
C GLU A 92 15.50 8.95 19.44
N ASN A 93 14.25 9.17 19.84
CA ASN A 93 13.66 8.63 21.07
C ASN A 93 13.11 7.20 20.91
N GLY A 94 13.16 6.61 19.71
CA GLY A 94 12.61 5.27 19.45
C GLY A 94 11.08 5.17 19.61
N THR A 95 10.36 6.29 19.43
CA THR A 95 8.89 6.38 19.55
C THR A 95 8.20 6.45 18.19
N VAL A 96 8.80 5.82 17.17
CA VAL A 96 8.24 5.74 15.82
C VAL A 96 8.36 4.32 15.27
N HIS A 97 7.27 3.82 14.71
CA HIS A 97 7.25 2.58 13.94
C HIS A 97 6.96 2.93 12.47
N GLN A 98 7.95 2.74 11.64
CA GLN A 98 7.85 3.01 10.21
C GLN A 98 8.83 2.15 9.43
N ILE A 99 8.34 1.50 8.39
CA ILE A 99 9.14 0.72 7.44
C ILE A 99 9.50 1.62 6.27
N LEU A 100 10.78 1.66 5.92
CA LEU A 100 11.29 2.24 4.68
C LEU A 100 11.44 1.14 3.63
N VAL A 101 11.14 1.46 2.39
CA VAL A 101 11.25 0.55 1.24
C VAL A 101 12.30 1.06 0.28
N TYR A 102 13.21 0.19 -0.13
CA TYR A 102 14.36 0.52 -0.97
C TYR A 102 14.30 -0.25 -2.29
N ASP A 103 14.65 0.45 -3.37
CA ASP A 103 14.95 -0.11 -4.69
C ASP A 103 16.48 0.02 -4.87
N GLY A 104 17.22 -1.08 -4.70
CA GLY A 104 18.65 -1.04 -4.50
C GLY A 104 19.02 -0.23 -3.25
N ASP A 105 19.79 0.84 -3.41
CA ASP A 105 20.21 1.72 -2.32
C ASP A 105 19.29 2.97 -2.16
N GLU A 106 18.35 3.20 -3.08
CA GLU A 106 17.45 4.35 -3.06
C GLU A 106 16.22 4.05 -2.17
N CYS A 107 15.96 4.88 -1.15
CA CYS A 107 14.71 4.84 -0.41
C CYS A 107 13.59 5.42 -1.29
N VAL A 108 12.57 4.59 -1.60
CA VAL A 108 11.52 4.92 -2.57
C VAL A 108 10.11 5.00 -1.99
N GLY A 109 9.96 4.63 -0.72
CA GLY A 109 8.67 4.68 -0.04
C GLY A 109 8.72 4.31 1.42
N TRP A 110 7.57 4.38 2.09
CA TRP A 110 7.40 3.93 3.48
C TRP A 110 6.00 3.46 3.79
N CYS A 111 5.89 2.72 4.90
CA CYS A 111 4.64 2.40 5.59
C CYS A 111 4.79 2.76 7.07
N GLN A 112 4.00 3.71 7.57
CA GLN A 112 3.92 4.06 8.99
C GLN A 112 2.88 3.18 9.68
N TYR A 113 3.26 2.59 10.80
CA TYR A 113 2.37 1.85 11.68
C TYR A 113 2.66 2.21 13.14
N GLY A 114 1.84 1.79 14.08
CA GLY A 114 2.06 2.05 15.49
C GLY A 114 0.82 1.76 16.32
N SER A 115 0.95 1.84 17.64
CA SER A 115 -0.18 1.70 18.57
C SER A 115 -1.15 2.88 18.45
N PRO A 116 -2.39 2.76 18.93
CA PRO A 116 -3.33 3.88 19.02
C PRO A 116 -2.80 5.08 19.83
N SER A 117 -1.93 4.84 20.80
CA SER A 117 -1.28 5.92 21.58
C SER A 117 -0.19 6.64 20.81
N GLU A 118 0.54 5.94 19.96
CA GLU A 118 1.54 6.53 19.06
C GLU A 118 0.88 7.30 17.91
N LEU A 119 -0.20 6.74 17.34
CA LEU A 119 -0.90 7.29 16.18
C LEU A 119 -2.37 7.60 16.52
N PRO A 120 -2.66 8.52 17.48
CA PRO A 120 -4.03 8.80 17.91
C PRO A 120 -4.86 9.53 16.85
N ASN A 121 -4.20 10.29 15.96
CA ASN A 121 -4.89 11.16 15.00
C ASN A 121 -5.25 10.39 13.73
N ILE A 122 -6.52 10.08 13.58
CA ILE A 122 -7.07 9.48 12.36
C ILE A 122 -7.99 10.47 11.64
N LYS A 123 -8.28 10.20 10.38
CA LYS A 123 -9.28 10.97 9.64
C LYS A 123 -10.68 10.66 10.16
N ASN A 124 -11.54 11.71 10.20
CA ASN A 124 -12.95 11.57 10.62
C ASN A 124 -13.13 10.99 12.06
N PRO A 125 -12.42 11.52 13.08
CA PRO A 125 -12.39 10.92 14.41
C PRO A 125 -13.78 10.83 15.06
N GLY A 126 -14.67 11.79 14.80
CA GLY A 126 -16.04 11.75 15.31
C GLY A 126 -16.87 10.60 14.74
N SER A 127 -16.71 10.27 13.44
CA SER A 127 -17.39 9.11 12.84
C SER A 127 -16.74 7.81 13.30
N TYR A 128 -15.42 7.79 13.44
CA TYR A 128 -14.68 6.65 13.95
C TYR A 128 -15.15 6.26 15.37
N ALA A 129 -15.34 7.25 16.25
CA ALA A 129 -15.71 7.01 17.65
C ALA A 129 -17.16 6.51 17.83
N LYS A 130 -18.08 6.81 16.90
CA LYS A 130 -19.51 6.46 17.04
C LYS A 130 -19.79 4.97 17.14
N GLU A 131 -19.04 4.16 16.37
CA GLU A 131 -19.25 2.72 16.26
C GLU A 131 -18.02 1.95 16.75
N LEU A 132 -17.16 2.59 17.50
CA LEU A 132 -15.96 1.97 18.08
C LEU A 132 -16.38 1.12 19.28
N VAL A 133 -16.15 -0.20 19.16
CA VAL A 133 -16.37 -1.15 20.27
C VAL A 133 -15.12 -1.21 21.15
N GLU A 134 -13.97 -1.40 20.51
CA GLU A 134 -12.65 -1.44 21.16
C GLU A 134 -11.57 -0.88 20.24
N LEU A 135 -10.51 -0.34 20.83
CA LEU A 135 -9.35 0.12 20.07
C LEU A 135 -8.59 -1.09 19.49
N PRO A 136 -7.97 -0.95 18.31
CA PRO A 136 -7.04 -1.95 17.81
C PRO A 136 -5.76 -1.94 18.65
N ASP A 137 -4.95 -3.00 18.51
CA ASP A 137 -3.60 -3.03 19.05
C ASP A 137 -2.66 -2.17 18.19
N TRP A 138 -2.88 -2.19 16.88
CA TRP A 138 -2.04 -1.52 15.89
C TRP A 138 -2.85 -0.75 14.85
N ARG A 139 -2.25 0.31 14.31
CA ARG A 139 -2.75 1.11 13.20
C ARG A 139 -1.73 1.16 12.08
N ILE A 140 -2.17 1.02 10.83
CA ILE A 140 -1.39 1.42 9.67
C ILE A 140 -1.88 2.82 9.27
N GLY A 141 -1.02 3.82 9.39
CA GLY A 141 -1.35 5.23 9.21
C GLY A 141 -1.04 5.74 7.81
N CYS A 142 0.21 6.09 7.57
CA CYS A 142 0.66 6.74 6.34
C CYS A 142 1.47 5.80 5.46
N ILE A 143 1.10 5.72 4.19
CA ILE A 143 1.86 5.03 3.15
C ILE A 143 2.29 6.06 2.11
N PHE A 144 3.54 6.00 1.70
CA PHE A 144 4.07 6.82 0.64
C PHE A 144 4.85 5.99 -0.37
N THR A 145 4.72 6.35 -1.63
CA THR A 145 5.52 5.82 -2.73
C THR A 145 5.97 6.97 -3.61
N GLY A 146 7.25 7.07 -3.86
CA GLY A 146 7.84 8.03 -4.78
C GLY A 146 7.18 7.94 -6.16
N SER A 147 6.99 9.09 -6.82
CA SER A 147 6.18 9.17 -8.05
C SER A 147 6.64 8.23 -9.16
N ARG A 148 7.95 8.01 -9.30
CA ARG A 148 8.56 7.12 -10.30
C ARG A 148 8.41 5.63 -10.00
N HIS A 149 8.00 5.26 -8.75
CA HIS A 149 7.88 3.90 -8.27
C HIS A 149 6.42 3.47 -8.00
N ARG A 150 5.45 4.33 -8.35
CA ARG A 150 4.03 4.00 -8.20
C ARG A 150 3.62 2.86 -9.12
N GLY A 151 2.70 2.02 -8.64
CA GLY A 151 2.22 0.85 -9.40
C GLY A 151 3.22 -0.31 -9.50
N LYS A 152 4.39 -0.22 -8.82
CA LYS A 152 5.45 -1.22 -8.86
C LYS A 152 5.57 -2.07 -7.58
N GLY A 153 4.57 -2.08 -6.69
CA GLY A 153 4.58 -2.94 -5.50
C GLY A 153 5.19 -2.32 -4.23
N VAL A 154 5.77 -1.10 -4.27
CA VAL A 154 6.43 -0.46 -3.10
C VAL A 154 5.52 -0.38 -1.87
N ALA A 155 4.26 0.06 -2.02
CA ALA A 155 3.30 0.11 -0.92
C ALA A 155 3.02 -1.28 -0.35
N ARG A 156 2.94 -2.30 -1.22
CA ARG A 156 2.75 -3.71 -0.83
C ARG A 156 3.91 -4.22 0.00
N ALA A 157 5.15 -3.97 -0.42
CA ALA A 157 6.35 -4.35 0.33
C ALA A 157 6.37 -3.69 1.73
N GLY A 158 6.06 -2.39 1.80
CA GLY A 158 6.00 -1.68 3.09
C GLY A 158 4.92 -2.20 4.04
N VAL A 159 3.72 -2.55 3.53
CA VAL A 159 2.64 -3.13 4.33
C VAL A 159 2.98 -4.55 4.76
N ALA A 160 3.55 -5.37 3.87
CA ALA A 160 3.97 -6.73 4.20
C ALA A 160 4.94 -6.72 5.40
N GLU A 161 6.00 -5.92 5.32
CA GLU A 161 6.99 -5.82 6.40
C GLU A 161 6.41 -5.22 7.68
N ALA A 162 5.50 -4.25 7.60
CA ALA A 162 4.82 -3.72 8.78
C ALA A 162 4.01 -4.80 9.49
N LEU A 163 3.34 -5.70 8.76
CA LEU A 163 2.60 -6.82 9.32
C LEU A 163 3.53 -7.88 9.93
N GLU A 164 4.69 -8.13 9.33
CA GLU A 164 5.72 -9.01 9.91
C GLU A 164 6.28 -8.43 11.21
N ALA A 165 6.57 -7.13 11.24
CA ALA A 165 7.02 -6.46 12.46
C ALA A 165 5.95 -6.50 13.58
N ILE A 166 4.69 -6.35 13.23
CA ILE A 166 3.55 -6.49 14.16
C ILE A 166 3.47 -7.94 14.67
N ARG A 167 3.62 -8.93 13.80
CA ARG A 167 3.63 -10.36 14.17
C ARG A 167 4.74 -10.67 15.17
N ALA A 168 5.95 -10.21 14.87
CA ALA A 168 7.10 -10.37 15.76
C ALA A 168 6.96 -9.65 17.12
N ALA A 169 6.13 -8.59 17.17
CA ALA A 169 5.79 -7.88 18.40
C ALA A 169 4.64 -8.52 19.23
N GLY A 170 4.17 -9.71 18.84
CA GLY A 170 3.10 -10.45 19.52
C GLY A 170 1.76 -10.40 18.83
N GLY A 171 1.66 -9.76 17.66
CA GLY A 171 0.43 -9.70 16.87
C GLY A 171 -0.63 -8.76 17.44
N GLY A 172 -1.91 -9.07 17.17
CA GLY A 172 -3.08 -8.33 17.64
C GLY A 172 -3.98 -7.85 16.51
N ILE A 173 -4.97 -7.04 16.86
CA ILE A 173 -5.90 -6.43 15.92
C ILE A 173 -5.23 -5.23 15.24
N VAL A 174 -5.15 -5.27 13.91
CA VAL A 174 -4.60 -4.19 13.09
C VAL A 174 -5.72 -3.45 12.37
N GLU A 175 -5.78 -2.13 12.48
CA GLU A 175 -6.67 -1.27 11.69
C GLU A 175 -5.90 -0.52 10.61
N ALA A 176 -6.54 -0.41 9.44
CA ALA A 176 -6.15 0.47 8.35
C ALA A 176 -7.34 1.35 7.93
N TYR A 177 -7.05 2.49 7.29
CA TYR A 177 -8.06 3.51 6.96
C TYR A 177 -8.05 3.88 5.47
N PRO A 178 -8.17 2.89 4.57
CA PRO A 178 -8.02 3.12 3.14
C PRO A 178 -9.15 3.96 2.54
N GLU A 179 -8.85 4.47 1.33
CA GLU A 179 -9.85 5.09 0.46
C GLU A 179 -10.41 4.06 -0.52
N GLN A 180 -11.73 4.05 -0.64
CA GLN A 180 -12.43 3.35 -1.73
C GLN A 180 -12.27 4.17 -3.01
N ILE A 181 -11.59 3.62 -4.02
CA ILE A 181 -11.23 4.35 -5.23
C ILE A 181 -12.03 3.93 -6.47
N GLU A 182 -12.65 2.74 -6.47
CA GLU A 182 -13.29 2.14 -7.64
C GLU A 182 -14.40 3.03 -8.23
N ASP A 183 -15.19 3.70 -7.38
CA ASP A 183 -16.32 4.53 -7.78
C ASP A 183 -16.01 6.03 -7.75
N ARG A 184 -14.76 6.41 -7.56
CA ARG A 184 -14.40 7.81 -7.34
C ARG A 184 -13.75 8.42 -8.59
N PRO A 185 -14.31 9.48 -9.18
CA PRO A 185 -13.67 10.17 -10.29
C PRO A 185 -12.33 10.75 -9.85
N SER A 186 -11.37 10.72 -10.72
CA SER A 186 -9.93 11.05 -10.62
C SER A 186 -9.45 11.58 -9.26
N GLN A 187 -8.44 10.91 -8.67
CA GLN A 187 -7.89 11.29 -7.37
C GLN A 187 -6.49 11.86 -7.50
N ARG A 188 -6.21 12.89 -6.71
CA ARG A 188 -4.84 13.32 -6.48
C ARG A 188 -4.17 12.34 -5.50
N GLY A 189 -2.92 11.94 -5.77
CA GLY A 189 -2.18 10.99 -4.94
C GLY A 189 -2.11 11.35 -3.44
N ALA A 190 -2.25 12.65 -3.10
CA ALA A 190 -2.30 13.11 -1.72
C ALA A 190 -3.47 12.53 -0.89
N TYR A 191 -4.56 12.14 -1.54
CA TYR A 191 -5.69 11.50 -0.84
C TYR A 191 -5.44 10.02 -0.54
N LEU A 192 -4.47 9.40 -1.22
CA LEU A 192 -4.15 7.98 -1.08
C LEU A 192 -3.04 7.71 -0.06
N HIS A 193 -2.73 8.65 0.82
CA HIS A 193 -1.69 8.47 1.84
C HIS A 193 -2.01 7.38 2.88
N THR A 194 -3.25 6.88 2.91
CA THR A 194 -3.66 5.73 3.72
C THR A 194 -3.88 4.47 2.88
N GLY A 195 -3.44 4.51 1.61
CA GLY A 195 -3.58 3.40 0.65
C GLY A 195 -4.99 3.24 0.07
N PRO A 196 -5.10 2.54 -1.07
CA PRO A 196 -6.38 2.08 -1.60
C PRO A 196 -6.87 0.85 -0.84
N GLU A 197 -8.18 0.62 -0.86
CA GLU A 197 -8.81 -0.53 -0.19
C GLU A 197 -8.29 -1.88 -0.70
N SER A 198 -8.10 -2.02 -2.02
CA SER A 198 -7.59 -3.24 -2.65
C SER A 198 -6.23 -3.68 -2.09
N LEU A 199 -5.35 -2.73 -1.76
CA LEU A 199 -4.07 -3.04 -1.12
C LEU A 199 -4.25 -3.84 0.16
N PHE A 200 -5.17 -3.44 1.02
CA PHE A 200 -5.40 -4.10 2.32
C PHE A 200 -6.23 -5.39 2.17
N ALA A 201 -7.17 -5.42 1.24
CA ALA A 201 -7.94 -6.63 0.94
C ALA A 201 -7.02 -7.79 0.52
N ASP A 202 -5.97 -7.51 -0.26
CA ASP A 202 -4.95 -8.49 -0.66
C ASP A 202 -4.17 -9.07 0.54
N PHE A 203 -4.11 -8.34 1.65
CA PHE A 203 -3.53 -8.81 2.91
C PHE A 203 -4.57 -9.39 3.88
N GLY A 204 -5.79 -9.66 3.43
CA GLY A 204 -6.83 -10.29 4.24
C GLY A 204 -7.51 -9.35 5.25
N PHE A 205 -7.36 -8.02 5.09
CA PHE A 205 -8.17 -7.08 5.84
C PHE A 205 -9.61 -7.11 5.33
N VAL A 206 -10.56 -7.05 6.24
CA VAL A 206 -11.98 -6.98 5.95
C VAL A 206 -12.55 -5.62 6.37
N ARG A 207 -13.57 -5.15 5.66
CA ARG A 207 -14.33 -3.94 6.03
C ARG A 207 -14.99 -4.17 7.39
N ASP A 208 -14.75 -3.24 8.29
CA ASP A 208 -15.42 -3.21 9.60
C ASP A 208 -16.54 -2.15 9.58
N ARG A 209 -16.19 -0.87 9.51
CA ARG A 209 -17.19 0.22 9.50
C ARG A 209 -16.78 1.36 8.57
N LYS A 210 -17.78 2.11 8.11
CA LYS A 210 -17.58 3.25 7.21
C LYS A 210 -17.48 4.55 8.02
N ILE A 211 -16.40 5.29 7.85
CA ILE A 211 -16.14 6.53 8.60
C ILE A 211 -16.23 7.81 7.75
N ALA A 212 -16.33 7.66 6.42
CA ALA A 212 -16.62 8.76 5.50
C ALA A 212 -17.20 8.22 4.19
N LYS A 213 -17.63 9.11 3.29
CA LYS A 213 -18.23 8.73 2.00
C LYS A 213 -17.38 7.69 1.24
N TRP A 214 -16.05 7.84 1.29
CA TRP A 214 -15.09 7.02 0.55
C TRP A 214 -14.02 6.38 1.44
N ARG A 215 -14.25 6.31 2.77
CA ARG A 215 -13.26 5.77 3.71
C ARG A 215 -13.87 4.74 4.63
N TRP A 216 -13.19 3.60 4.69
CA TRP A 216 -13.50 2.50 5.58
C TRP A 216 -12.45 2.38 6.69
N VAL A 217 -12.86 1.84 7.83
CA VAL A 217 -11.98 1.11 8.72
C VAL A 217 -11.95 -0.31 8.21
N MET A 218 -10.76 -0.84 7.95
CA MET A 218 -10.55 -2.24 7.66
C MET A 218 -9.74 -2.85 8.79
N ARG A 219 -10.09 -4.08 9.18
CA ARG A 219 -9.46 -4.80 10.29
C ARG A 219 -8.91 -6.14 9.84
N ARG A 220 -7.82 -6.54 10.46
CA ARG A 220 -7.23 -7.87 10.37
C ARG A 220 -6.66 -8.26 11.71
N GLU A 221 -6.87 -9.51 12.14
CA GLU A 221 -6.14 -10.12 13.23
C GLU A 221 -4.82 -10.69 12.69
N VAL A 222 -3.72 -10.39 13.37
CA VAL A 222 -2.37 -10.91 13.07
C VAL A 222 -1.97 -11.76 14.28
N SER A 223 -1.77 -13.05 14.08
CA SER A 223 -1.27 -13.93 15.13
C SER A 223 0.19 -13.62 15.41
N GLY A 224 0.56 -13.55 16.69
CA GLY A 224 1.95 -13.45 17.11
C GLY A 224 2.73 -14.74 16.87
N ASP A 225 4.06 -14.64 16.94
CA ASP A 225 4.99 -15.78 16.88
C ASP A 225 4.94 -16.63 18.14
#